data_df9dbc1abca252fc6dc4aa3c68c7f32c
#
_entry.id   df9dbc1abca252fc6dc4aa3c68c7f32c
#
_cell.length_a   1.000
_cell.length_b   1.000
_cell.length_c   1.000
_cell.angle_alpha   90.00
_cell.angle_beta   90.00
_cell.angle_gamma   90.00
#
_symmetry.space_group_name_H-M   'P 1'
#
loop_
_entity.id
_entity.type
_entity.pdbx_description
1 polymer ?
#
loop_
_entity_poly.entity_id
_entity_poly.type
_entity_poly.pdbx_seq_one_letter_code
_entity_poly.pdbx_strand_id
1 'polypeptide(L)'
;MAKLVGSIIDKVTGESVETKVQVLTAGGKFIHPNNAILKIGPGSPFFYSNGNFEIDVPRGKTRLTIERGTEYIPQNINVDVPAHGVVDLDINIERWSVLADQGWHPGNTHIHYDENEHRPDERLQLDPRIEDLRMTAVSILKRWDLEYAS
;
A
#
# COMPACT_ATOMS: atom_id res chain seq x y z
N MET A 1 13.66 2.63 20.13
CA MET A 1 12.50 2.41 19.24
C MET A 1 12.12 0.95 19.31
N ALA A 2 10.86 0.63 19.18
CA ALA A 2 10.42 -0.75 19.01
C ALA A 2 10.31 -1.07 17.52
N LYS A 3 10.32 -2.34 17.18
CA LYS A 3 10.13 -2.85 15.84
C LYS A 3 8.67 -3.27 15.67
N LEU A 4 8.02 -2.78 14.63
CA LEU A 4 6.68 -3.21 14.23
C LEU A 4 6.81 -4.15 13.04
N VAL A 5 6.30 -5.37 13.19
CA VAL A 5 6.30 -6.40 12.16
C VAL A 5 4.85 -6.70 11.79
N GLY A 6 4.50 -6.47 10.53
CA GLY A 6 3.15 -6.72 10.02
C GLY A 6 3.12 -7.86 9.03
N SER A 7 2.15 -8.75 9.18
CA SER A 7 1.80 -9.81 8.22
C SER A 7 0.36 -9.58 7.77
N ILE A 8 0.14 -9.44 6.46
CA ILE A 8 -1.16 -9.11 5.88
C ILE A 8 -1.61 -10.27 5.01
N ILE A 9 -2.76 -10.83 5.34
CA ILE A 9 -3.36 -11.95 4.61
C ILE A 9 -4.81 -11.63 4.22
N ASP A 10 -5.24 -12.22 3.13
CA ASP A 10 -6.66 -12.31 2.81
C ASP A 10 -7.32 -13.32 3.75
N LYS A 11 -8.34 -12.88 4.46
CA LYS A 11 -9.03 -13.67 5.49
C LYS A 11 -9.70 -14.94 4.93
N VAL A 12 -10.09 -14.92 3.67
CA VAL A 12 -10.81 -16.04 3.04
C VAL A 12 -9.85 -17.06 2.48
N THR A 13 -8.79 -16.61 1.78
CA THR A 13 -7.83 -17.50 1.12
C THR A 13 -6.69 -17.92 2.05
N GLY A 14 -6.39 -17.11 3.08
CA GLY A 14 -5.22 -17.29 3.95
C GLY A 14 -3.90 -16.91 3.27
N GLU A 15 -3.95 -16.39 2.05
CA GLU A 15 -2.75 -16.02 1.30
C GLU A 15 -2.28 -14.61 1.65
N SER A 16 -0.96 -14.42 1.61
CA SER A 16 -0.35 -13.09 1.72
C SER A 16 -0.70 -12.25 0.49
N VAL A 17 -1.05 -10.99 0.70
CA VAL A 17 -1.53 -10.12 -0.38
C VAL A 17 -0.88 -8.74 -0.34
N GLU A 18 -0.64 -8.20 -1.53
CA GLU A 18 -0.07 -6.85 -1.70
C GLU A 18 -1.09 -5.78 -1.31
N THR A 19 -0.62 -4.76 -0.59
CA THR A 19 -1.48 -3.69 -0.05
C THR A 19 -0.75 -2.34 0.00
N LYS A 20 -1.53 -1.27 0.09
CA LYS A 20 -1.07 0.04 0.55
C LYS A 20 -1.10 0.06 2.08
N VAL A 21 -0.03 0.52 2.69
CA VAL A 21 0.07 0.66 4.13
C VAL A 21 0.49 2.08 4.50
N GLN A 22 -0.27 2.72 5.37
CA GLN A 22 0.11 3.95 6.03
C GLN A 22 0.39 3.67 7.49
N VAL A 23 1.52 4.16 8.00
CA VAL A 23 1.84 4.12 9.43
C VAL A 23 2.09 5.54 9.91
N LEU A 24 1.25 6.00 10.82
CA LEU A 24 1.37 7.32 11.45
C LEU A 24 1.74 7.17 12.91
N THR A 25 2.85 7.77 13.31
CA THR A 25 3.29 7.82 14.70
C THR A 25 2.33 8.62 15.57
N ALA A 26 2.49 8.59 16.87
CA ALA A 26 1.73 9.42 17.82
C ALA A 26 1.79 10.93 17.50
N GLY A 27 2.89 11.40 16.91
CA GLY A 27 3.05 12.77 16.44
C GLY A 27 2.50 13.04 15.02
N GLY A 28 1.82 12.07 14.40
CA GLY A 28 1.26 12.21 13.04
C GLY A 28 2.28 12.09 11.93
N LYS A 29 3.54 11.73 12.23
CA LYS A 29 4.57 11.55 11.21
C LYS A 29 4.35 10.22 10.47
N PHE A 30 4.31 10.28 9.13
CA PHE A 30 4.36 9.09 8.28
C PHE A 30 5.74 8.43 8.36
N ILE A 31 5.75 7.12 8.55
CA ILE A 31 6.96 6.28 8.56
C ILE A 31 6.75 5.05 7.69
N HIS A 32 7.83 4.56 7.13
CA HIS A 32 7.83 3.43 6.19
C HIS A 32 9.15 2.64 6.26
N PRO A 33 9.22 1.41 5.74
CA PRO A 33 10.48 0.68 5.57
C PRO A 33 11.44 1.45 4.65
N ASN A 34 12.74 1.37 4.92
CA ASN A 34 13.75 2.14 4.18
C ASN A 34 13.73 1.89 2.66
N ASN A 35 13.41 0.67 2.24
CA ASN A 35 13.41 0.27 0.83
C ASN A 35 12.01 0.17 0.23
N ALA A 36 10.99 0.70 0.89
CA ALA A 36 9.62 0.64 0.40
C ALA A 36 9.42 1.52 -0.83
N ILE A 37 8.60 1.05 -1.75
CA ILE A 37 8.06 1.89 -2.81
C ILE A 37 6.94 2.73 -2.19
N LEU A 38 7.00 4.03 -2.43
CA LEU A 38 6.05 4.98 -1.85
C LEU A 38 5.06 5.44 -2.91
N LYS A 39 3.80 5.54 -2.49
CA LYS A 39 2.79 6.30 -3.20
C LYS A 39 2.67 7.66 -2.53
N ILE A 40 3.27 8.65 -3.14
CA ILE A 40 3.22 10.05 -2.71
C ILE A 40 2.50 10.83 -3.80
N GLY A 41 1.48 11.56 -3.43
CA GLY A 41 0.66 12.33 -4.37
C GLY A 41 -0.44 13.07 -3.62
N PRO A 42 -1.45 13.59 -4.33
CA PRO A 42 -2.62 14.16 -3.69
C PRO A 42 -3.25 13.15 -2.72
N GLY A 43 -3.45 13.54 -1.48
CA GLY A 43 -4.00 12.70 -0.43
C GLY A 43 -2.94 12.18 0.55
N SER A 44 -3.25 11.06 1.21
CA SER A 44 -2.40 10.47 2.24
C SER A 44 -1.25 9.67 1.62
N PRO A 45 -0.01 9.79 2.14
CA PRO A 45 1.09 8.96 1.70
C PRO A 45 0.93 7.52 2.18
N PHE A 46 1.30 6.56 1.32
CA PHE A 46 1.35 5.13 1.63
C PHE A 46 2.67 4.54 1.17
N PHE A 47 3.05 3.42 1.75
CA PHE A 47 4.04 2.54 1.15
C PHE A 47 3.39 1.25 0.66
N TYR A 48 4.03 0.61 -0.30
CA TYR A 48 3.59 -0.66 -0.85
C TYR A 48 4.20 -1.82 -0.07
N SER A 49 3.35 -2.74 0.36
CA SER A 49 3.73 -3.98 1.02
C SER A 49 3.37 -5.16 0.12
N ASN A 50 4.25 -6.14 0.06
CA ASN A 50 3.98 -7.44 -0.57
C ASN A 50 3.34 -8.45 0.39
N GLY A 51 2.66 -7.95 1.42
CA GLY A 51 2.01 -8.74 2.45
C GLY A 51 2.78 -8.78 3.77
N ASN A 52 4.06 -8.37 3.79
CA ASN A 52 4.85 -8.28 5.02
C ASN A 52 5.62 -6.96 5.07
N PHE A 53 5.81 -6.44 6.27
CA PHE A 53 6.65 -5.26 6.48
C PHE A 53 7.27 -5.23 7.87
N GLU A 54 8.39 -4.55 7.98
CA GLU A 54 9.09 -4.32 9.23
C GLU A 54 9.56 -2.87 9.30
N ILE A 55 9.24 -2.17 10.39
CA ILE A 55 9.53 -0.74 10.57
C ILE A 55 9.96 -0.47 12.00
N ASP A 56 10.95 0.39 12.19
CA ASP A 56 11.27 0.94 13.49
C ASP A 56 10.31 2.08 13.85
N VAL A 57 9.61 1.95 14.99
CA VAL A 57 8.57 2.86 15.42
C VAL A 57 8.91 3.47 16.77
N PRO A 58 8.77 4.80 16.96
CA PRO A 58 8.92 5.41 18.26
C PRO A 58 7.78 4.98 19.19
N ARG A 59 8.05 5.02 20.51
CA ARG A 59 7.04 4.76 21.54
C ARG A 59 5.82 5.66 21.36
N GLY A 60 4.64 5.11 21.57
CA GLY A 60 3.37 5.85 21.62
C GLY A 60 2.27 5.22 20.79
N LYS A 61 1.12 5.88 20.72
CA LYS A 61 -0.03 5.43 19.91
C LYS A 61 0.28 5.60 18.43
N THR A 62 0.36 4.50 17.74
CA THR A 62 0.61 4.45 16.29
C THR A 62 -0.67 3.99 15.59
N ARG A 63 -1.01 4.65 14.50
CA ARG A 63 -2.16 4.29 13.68
C ARG A 63 -1.68 3.70 12.35
N LEU A 64 -2.24 2.55 11.99
CA LEU A 64 -2.05 1.93 10.69
C LEU A 64 -3.34 2.01 9.90
N THR A 65 -3.22 2.29 8.61
CA THR A 65 -4.30 2.12 7.63
C THR A 65 -3.80 1.18 6.54
N ILE A 66 -4.56 0.14 6.26
CA ILE A 66 -4.26 -0.87 5.23
C ILE A 66 -5.38 -0.84 4.20
N GLU A 67 -5.01 -0.71 2.93
CA GLU A 67 -5.96 -0.68 1.82
C GLU A 67 -5.49 -1.58 0.67
N ARG A 68 -6.46 -2.19 -0.01
CA ARG A 68 -6.26 -2.96 -1.24
C ARG A 68 -7.47 -2.77 -2.16
N GLY A 69 -7.25 -2.23 -3.35
CA GLY A 69 -8.31 -2.04 -4.35
C GLY A 69 -9.61 -1.47 -3.80
N THR A 70 -10.68 -1.63 -4.55
CA THR A 70 -12.01 -1.08 -4.20
C THR A 70 -12.95 -2.12 -3.57
N GLU A 71 -12.67 -3.42 -3.69
CA GLU A 71 -13.50 -4.48 -3.16
C GLU A 71 -13.12 -4.95 -1.75
N TYR A 72 -12.00 -4.46 -1.21
CA TYR A 72 -11.59 -4.74 0.17
C TYR A 72 -12.00 -3.65 1.14
N ILE A 73 -12.37 -4.07 2.34
CA ILE A 73 -12.69 -3.16 3.44
C ILE A 73 -11.39 -2.60 4.01
N PRO A 74 -11.16 -1.27 3.99
CA PRO A 74 -9.98 -0.68 4.60
C PRO A 74 -9.88 -1.02 6.09
N GLN A 75 -8.70 -1.39 6.55
CA GLN A 75 -8.44 -1.66 7.95
C GLN A 75 -7.77 -0.47 8.62
N ASN A 76 -8.29 -0.08 9.79
CA ASN A 76 -7.69 0.94 10.64
C ASN A 76 -7.35 0.32 11.99
N ILE A 77 -6.06 0.28 12.32
CA ILE A 77 -5.52 -0.37 13.51
C ILE A 77 -4.81 0.66 14.36
N ASN A 78 -5.11 0.68 15.65
CA ASN A 78 -4.37 1.48 16.62
C ASN A 78 -3.51 0.55 17.49
N VAL A 79 -2.23 0.88 17.61
CA VAL A 79 -1.24 0.08 18.33
C VAL A 79 -0.55 0.95 19.36
N ASP A 80 -0.50 0.49 20.60
CA ASP A 80 0.31 1.11 21.64
C ASP A 80 1.73 0.53 21.57
N VAL A 81 2.63 1.28 20.95
CA VAL A 81 4.03 0.86 20.74
C VAL A 81 4.85 1.10 21.99
N PRO A 82 5.53 0.07 22.54
CA PRO A 82 6.41 0.21 23.70
C PRO A 82 7.71 0.96 23.36
N ALA A 83 8.51 1.26 24.36
CA ALA A 83 9.81 1.92 24.16
C ALA A 83 10.83 1.05 23.42
N HIS A 84 10.76 -0.26 23.62
CA HIS A 84 11.66 -1.26 23.06
C HIS A 84 10.91 -2.58 22.82
N GLY A 85 11.52 -3.48 22.04
CA GLY A 85 10.98 -4.80 21.73
C GLY A 85 10.36 -4.88 20.34
N VAL A 86 9.62 -5.95 20.11
CA VAL A 86 8.93 -6.23 18.85
C VAL A 86 7.43 -6.24 19.11
N VAL A 87 6.68 -5.68 18.17
CA VAL A 87 5.22 -5.73 18.12
C VAL A 87 4.83 -6.45 16.83
N ASP A 88 4.31 -7.65 16.95
CA ASP A 88 3.83 -8.44 15.83
C ASP A 88 2.35 -8.15 15.58
N LEU A 89 1.98 -7.93 14.33
CA LEU A 89 0.62 -7.68 13.90
C LEU A 89 0.21 -8.68 12.82
N ASP A 90 -0.76 -9.52 13.14
CA ASP A 90 -1.45 -10.37 12.16
C ASP A 90 -2.68 -9.60 11.65
N ILE A 91 -2.62 -9.16 10.40
CA ILE A 91 -3.61 -8.29 9.78
C ILE A 91 -4.41 -9.10 8.76
N ASN A 92 -5.70 -9.26 9.03
CA ASN A 92 -6.61 -9.93 8.12
C ASN A 92 -7.42 -8.87 7.37
N ILE A 93 -7.31 -8.85 6.04
CA ILE A 93 -8.17 -8.03 5.19
C ILE A 93 -9.28 -8.87 4.58
N GLU A 94 -10.42 -8.26 4.35
CA GLU A 94 -11.63 -8.94 3.90
C GLU A 94 -12.30 -8.16 2.78
N ARG A 95 -12.82 -8.88 1.79
CA ARG A 95 -13.64 -8.28 0.74
C ARG A 95 -15.06 -8.03 1.24
N TRP A 96 -15.63 -6.90 0.83
CA TRP A 96 -17.07 -6.67 0.96
C TRP A 96 -17.84 -7.20 -0.25
N SER A 97 -17.16 -7.41 -1.38
CA SER A 97 -17.73 -7.94 -2.62
C SER A 97 -16.69 -8.74 -3.40
N VAL A 98 -17.16 -9.70 -4.21
CA VAL A 98 -16.39 -10.43 -5.22
C VAL A 98 -17.12 -10.27 -6.56
N LEU A 99 -16.95 -9.13 -7.21
CA LEU A 99 -17.64 -8.82 -8.45
C LEU A 99 -17.19 -9.73 -9.61
N ALA A 100 -16.01 -10.31 -9.51
CA ALA A 100 -15.50 -11.29 -10.47
C ALA A 100 -16.43 -12.52 -10.63
N ASP A 101 -17.10 -12.94 -9.55
CA ASP A 101 -18.05 -14.06 -9.59
C ASP A 101 -19.32 -13.72 -10.39
N GLN A 102 -19.55 -12.43 -10.61
CA GLN A 102 -20.64 -11.90 -11.43
C GLN A 102 -20.19 -11.53 -12.86
N GLY A 103 -18.94 -11.84 -13.23
CA GLY A 103 -18.36 -11.52 -14.53
C GLY A 103 -17.80 -10.09 -14.66
N TRP A 104 -17.73 -9.32 -13.58
CA TRP A 104 -17.16 -7.98 -13.58
C TRP A 104 -15.72 -8.01 -13.09
N HIS A 105 -14.82 -7.44 -13.88
CA HIS A 105 -13.40 -7.39 -13.53
C HIS A 105 -12.90 -5.95 -13.48
N PRO A 106 -12.24 -5.53 -12.38
CA PRO A 106 -11.70 -4.20 -12.27
C PRO A 106 -10.54 -3.99 -13.24
N GLY A 107 -10.49 -2.83 -13.86
CA GLY A 107 -9.42 -2.45 -14.77
C GLY A 107 -9.13 -0.96 -14.71
N ASN A 108 -7.91 -0.58 -15.07
CA ASN A 108 -7.51 0.80 -15.25
C ASN A 108 -7.05 1.00 -16.70
N THR A 109 -7.71 1.89 -17.42
CA THR A 109 -7.44 2.18 -18.83
C THR A 109 -6.54 3.40 -19.03
N HIS A 110 -6.08 4.03 -17.94
CA HIS A 110 -5.33 5.28 -18.00
C HIS A 110 -4.25 5.35 -16.92
N ILE A 111 -3.13 4.68 -17.17
CA ILE A 111 -1.93 4.77 -16.31
C ILE A 111 -0.82 5.44 -17.09
N HIS A 112 -0.26 6.47 -16.50
CA HIS A 112 0.95 7.11 -16.98
C HIS A 112 2.17 6.48 -16.33
N TYR A 113 3.11 6.02 -17.15
CA TYR A 113 4.40 5.51 -16.74
C TYR A 113 5.46 6.57 -17.05
N ASP A 114 6.25 6.92 -16.05
CA ASP A 114 7.41 7.80 -16.19
C ASP A 114 8.68 7.04 -15.79
N GLU A 115 9.59 6.89 -16.76
CA GLU A 115 10.87 6.21 -16.56
C GLU A 115 11.81 6.92 -15.58
N ASN A 116 11.53 8.18 -15.24
CA ASN A 116 12.32 8.98 -14.28
C ASN A 116 11.81 8.88 -12.84
N GLU A 117 10.71 8.17 -12.59
CA GLU A 117 10.23 7.90 -11.24
C GLU A 117 11.18 6.98 -10.46
N HIS A 118 11.07 6.97 -9.15
CA HIS A 118 11.83 6.04 -8.32
C HIS A 118 11.30 4.60 -8.49
N ARG A 119 12.14 3.71 -9.02
CA ARG A 119 11.84 2.30 -9.29
C ARG A 119 10.55 2.11 -10.13
N PRO A 120 10.48 2.71 -11.31
CA PRO A 120 9.24 2.78 -12.08
C PRO A 120 8.72 1.39 -12.50
N ASP A 121 9.60 0.47 -12.88
CA ASP A 121 9.21 -0.88 -13.32
C ASP A 121 8.58 -1.70 -12.18
N GLU A 122 9.17 -1.63 -10.99
CA GLU A 122 8.63 -2.32 -9.82
C GLU A 122 7.29 -1.73 -9.39
N ARG A 123 7.17 -0.41 -9.42
CA ARG A 123 5.91 0.26 -9.14
C ARG A 123 4.82 -0.15 -10.13
N LEU A 124 5.16 -0.17 -11.43
CA LEU A 124 4.23 -0.58 -12.48
C LEU A 124 3.74 -2.02 -12.30
N GLN A 125 4.58 -2.91 -11.78
CA GLN A 125 4.19 -4.29 -11.47
C GLN A 125 3.33 -4.41 -10.21
N LEU A 126 3.57 -3.56 -9.21
CA LEU A 126 2.89 -3.60 -7.92
C LEU A 126 1.54 -2.87 -7.93
N ASP A 127 1.44 -1.72 -8.57
CA ASP A 127 0.22 -0.91 -8.62
C ASP A 127 -1.03 -1.71 -8.98
N PRO A 128 -1.06 -2.50 -10.06
CA PRO A 128 -2.24 -3.29 -10.40
C PRO A 128 -2.60 -4.34 -9.34
N ARG A 129 -1.60 -4.96 -8.72
CA ARG A 129 -1.83 -5.98 -7.68
C ARG A 129 -2.38 -5.37 -6.41
N ILE A 130 -1.85 -4.21 -6.01
CA ILE A 130 -2.29 -3.44 -4.84
C ILE A 130 -3.70 -2.89 -5.04
N GLU A 131 -4.02 -2.42 -6.23
CA GLU A 131 -5.36 -1.95 -6.57
C GLU A 131 -6.31 -3.09 -7.00
N ASP A 132 -5.85 -4.34 -6.89
CA ASP A 132 -6.61 -5.55 -7.22
C ASP A 132 -7.20 -5.55 -8.65
N LEU A 133 -6.44 -4.98 -9.60
CA LEU A 133 -6.86 -4.84 -10.99
C LEU A 133 -6.57 -6.12 -11.79
N ARG A 134 -7.47 -6.47 -12.69
CA ARG A 134 -7.32 -7.60 -13.62
C ARG A 134 -6.78 -7.18 -14.97
N MET A 135 -6.97 -5.93 -15.32
CA MET A 135 -6.52 -5.36 -16.60
C MET A 135 -5.98 -3.95 -16.38
N THR A 136 -4.89 -3.66 -17.06
CA THR A 136 -4.24 -2.35 -16.98
C THR A 136 -3.72 -1.93 -18.34
N ALA A 137 -4.16 -0.77 -18.84
CA ALA A 137 -3.59 -0.14 -20.03
C ALA A 137 -2.58 0.93 -19.60
N VAL A 138 -1.34 0.77 -20.00
CA VAL A 138 -0.24 1.66 -19.65
C VAL A 138 0.16 2.50 -20.85
N SER A 139 0.23 3.82 -20.67
CA SER A 139 0.74 4.76 -21.66
C SER A 139 2.08 5.32 -21.24
N ILE A 140 3.09 5.20 -22.09
CA ILE A 140 4.37 5.87 -21.91
C ILE A 140 4.21 7.29 -22.44
N LEU A 141 4.31 8.29 -21.57
CA LEU A 141 4.31 9.68 -21.97
C LEU A 141 5.74 10.17 -22.20
N LYS A 142 6.11 10.27 -23.47
CA LYS A 142 7.26 11.09 -23.88
C LYS A 142 6.71 12.41 -24.39
N ARG A 143 6.70 13.43 -23.56
CA ARG A 143 6.37 14.78 -23.97
C ARG A 143 7.63 15.62 -24.03
N TRP A 144 7.93 16.11 -25.20
CA TRP A 144 9.12 16.91 -25.49
C TRP A 144 8.97 18.38 -25.14
N ASP A 145 7.74 18.86 -24.92
CA ASP A 145 7.36 20.27 -24.96
C ASP A 145 6.48 20.74 -23.79
N LEU A 146 6.19 19.92 -22.81
CA LEU A 146 5.41 20.31 -21.64
C LEU A 146 6.21 20.06 -20.36
N GLU A 147 6.74 21.14 -19.79
CA GLU A 147 7.10 21.17 -18.39
C GLU A 147 5.78 21.04 -17.58
N TYR A 148 5.56 19.90 -16.98
CA TYR A 148 4.56 19.81 -15.91
C TYR A 148 5.14 20.53 -14.71
N ALA A 149 4.52 21.64 -14.32
CA ALA A 149 4.76 22.21 -13.02
C ALA A 149 4.43 21.12 -11.98
N SER A 150 5.49 20.71 -11.29
CA SER A 150 5.43 19.82 -10.13
C SER A 150 4.68 20.46 -8.97
#